data_506a216635beb2b963e5cc96f1da7752
#
_entry.id   506a216635beb2b963e5cc96f1da7752
#
_cell.length_a   1.000
_cell.length_b   1.000
_cell.length_c   1.000
_cell.angle_alpha   90.00
_cell.angle_beta   90.00
_cell.angle_gamma   90.00
#
_symmetry.space_group_name_H-M   'P 1'
#
loop_
_entity.id
_entity.type
_entity.pdbx_description
1 polymer ?
#
loop_
_entity_poly.entity_id
_entity_poly.type
_entity_poly.pdbx_seq_one_letter_code
_entity_poly.pdbx_strand_id
1 'polypeptide(L)'
;MIATLKKFFAFCSAKHRRMFYASLWLGVLIAFCEVLKYPAISLILRGFSEDGMTGKLILFSFLLLLIGVLAEAAFRSKQAMLQCRAGYGECANKRIEIAEKLRFLPMGYFNRTSLGDISSVTTNTMEMLGDVATRVVMQTTQGLLNTALILLMLLIFDWRIGLIALIGALLFALINARMQHNNEALSGQKIANDTKLIENVLEYIQGISEVKSYGLSGESEQKLKDSIAESARLMTDLEFASNRYMPLQNGVLKLTGLGILLASLRFYLDGSMDLITAVLMMVMAFQVFAGLSSMGAYSALLRMVDLCVSRGQEILSLPSMEIDGEAYTPETHDIALEAIDFAYESRKVIDGVSLRIPSGTSAAFVGPSGSGKTTLCRLIARFWDVQSGTVRLDQKDVRDYSIDALMENFSFVFQSVYLFHDTVANNIRFGKPEASMEEVIAAAKQACCHDFITALPEGYDTVIGENGASLSGGERQRISIARAIMKDAPVIILDEATANVDPENEKELMEAIAALTKEKTVLMIAHRLKTVRAAKQIFVVDRGRIAQRGTHEELLREDGIYRRFVEARNKALSWKV
;
A
#
# COMPACT_ATOMS: atom_id res chain seq x y z
N MET A 1 22.55 -7.36 -4.01
CA MET A 1 22.26 -8.46 -3.07
C MET A 1 22.45 -8.06 -1.60
N ILE A 2 23.66 -7.76 -1.10
CA ILE A 2 23.86 -7.34 0.32
C ILE A 2 23.04 -6.08 0.64
N ALA A 3 22.96 -5.14 -0.28
CA ALA A 3 22.11 -3.94 -0.13
C ALA A 3 20.63 -4.30 0.04
N THR A 4 20.10 -5.21 -0.78
CA THR A 4 18.71 -5.69 -0.70
C THR A 4 18.43 -6.39 0.64
N LEU A 5 19.37 -7.23 1.12
CA LEU A 5 19.24 -7.86 2.43
C LEU A 5 19.20 -6.83 3.56
N LYS A 6 20.12 -5.85 3.55
CA LYS A 6 20.12 -4.75 4.53
C LYS A 6 18.82 -3.95 4.49
N LYS A 7 18.30 -3.64 3.30
CA LYS A 7 17.04 -2.92 3.09
C LYS A 7 15.84 -3.70 3.65
N PHE A 8 15.79 -5.02 3.41
CA PHE A 8 14.75 -5.88 3.98
C PHE A 8 14.77 -5.87 5.52
N PHE A 9 15.94 -6.10 6.14
CA PHE A 9 16.05 -6.09 7.60
C PHE A 9 15.79 -4.70 8.21
N ALA A 10 16.14 -3.62 7.52
CA ALA A 10 15.84 -2.26 7.95
C ALA A 10 14.33 -1.96 7.88
N PHE A 11 13.64 -2.52 6.88
CA PHE A 11 12.18 -2.38 6.73
C PHE A 11 11.40 -3.12 7.81
N CYS A 12 11.94 -4.24 8.33
CA CYS A 12 11.29 -5.03 9.37
C CYS A 12 11.25 -4.30 10.72
N SER A 13 10.14 -4.45 11.44
CA SER A 13 9.97 -4.00 12.81
C SER A 13 11.00 -4.61 13.75
N ALA A 14 11.33 -3.92 14.85
CA ALA A 14 12.35 -4.36 15.79
C ALA A 14 12.06 -5.76 16.39
N LYS A 15 10.79 -6.08 16.62
CA LYS A 15 10.33 -7.38 17.14
C LYS A 15 10.64 -8.51 16.16
N HIS A 16 10.16 -8.38 14.92
CA HIS A 16 10.31 -9.44 13.91
C HIS A 16 11.76 -9.54 13.41
N ARG A 17 12.49 -8.43 13.33
CA ARG A 17 13.92 -8.41 13.02
C ARG A 17 14.74 -9.23 14.03
N ARG A 18 14.43 -9.16 15.34
CA ARG A 18 15.06 -10.02 16.37
C ARG A 18 14.74 -11.49 16.14
N MET A 19 13.53 -11.82 15.73
CA MET A 19 13.15 -13.21 15.41
C MET A 19 13.92 -13.73 14.18
N PHE A 20 14.09 -12.91 13.15
CA PHE A 20 14.92 -13.26 11.99
C PHE A 20 16.38 -13.49 12.39
N TYR A 21 16.98 -12.64 13.21
CA TYR A 21 18.35 -12.86 13.71
C TYR A 21 18.45 -14.12 14.57
N ALA A 22 17.47 -14.41 15.41
CA ALA A 22 17.44 -15.68 16.16
C ALA A 22 17.36 -16.90 15.22
N SER A 23 16.59 -16.80 14.15
CA SER A 23 16.54 -17.81 13.09
C SER A 23 17.90 -18.01 12.38
N LEU A 24 18.64 -16.92 12.12
CA LEU A 24 19.98 -17.00 11.54
C LEU A 24 20.98 -17.66 12.49
N TRP A 25 20.91 -17.37 13.79
CA TRP A 25 21.72 -18.05 14.80
C TRP A 25 21.42 -19.56 14.87
N LEU A 26 20.15 -19.95 14.79
CA LEU A 26 19.80 -21.37 14.65
C LEU A 26 20.38 -21.97 13.36
N GLY A 27 20.43 -21.19 12.29
CA GLY A 27 21.08 -21.60 11.04
C GLY A 27 22.59 -21.86 11.20
N VAL A 28 23.30 -21.09 12.03
CA VAL A 28 24.69 -21.38 12.37
C VAL A 28 24.79 -22.70 13.13
N LEU A 29 23.91 -22.96 14.08
CA LEU A 29 23.88 -24.23 14.82
C LEU A 29 23.60 -25.43 13.89
N ILE A 30 22.67 -25.26 12.93
CA ILE A 30 22.40 -26.27 11.89
C ILE A 30 23.67 -26.56 11.08
N ALA A 31 24.38 -25.52 10.65
CA ALA A 31 25.64 -25.69 9.91
C ALA A 31 26.68 -26.44 10.73
N PHE A 32 26.79 -26.19 12.04
CA PHE A 32 27.63 -26.98 12.93
C PHE A 32 27.21 -28.46 12.99
N CYS A 33 25.90 -28.73 13.09
CA CYS A 33 25.39 -30.11 13.07
C CYS A 33 25.73 -30.81 11.74
N GLU A 34 25.59 -30.10 10.62
CA GLU A 34 25.97 -30.61 9.29
C GLU A 34 27.47 -30.92 9.20
N VAL A 35 28.30 -30.17 9.86
CA VAL A 35 29.78 -30.38 9.88
C VAL A 35 30.16 -31.63 10.70
N LEU A 36 29.38 -32.04 11.71
CA LEU A 36 29.67 -33.23 12.55
C LEU A 36 29.83 -34.54 11.77
N LYS A 37 29.27 -34.63 10.57
CA LYS A 37 29.42 -35.79 9.69
C LYS A 37 30.90 -36.00 9.24
N TYR A 38 31.69 -34.95 9.08
CA TYR A 38 33.09 -35.10 8.62
C TYR A 38 34.01 -35.72 9.67
N PRO A 39 34.02 -35.31 10.95
CA PRO A 39 34.72 -36.04 12.00
C PRO A 39 34.26 -37.49 12.14
N ALA A 40 32.97 -37.77 12.01
CA ALA A 40 32.45 -39.15 12.07
C ALA A 40 32.99 -40.02 10.91
N ILE A 41 33.01 -39.48 9.69
CA ILE A 41 33.62 -40.15 8.53
C ILE A 41 35.11 -40.33 8.74
N SER A 42 35.81 -39.31 9.25
CA SER A 42 37.26 -39.39 9.57
C SER A 42 37.58 -40.54 10.54
N LEU A 43 36.79 -40.67 11.62
CA LEU A 43 36.96 -41.75 12.60
C LEU A 43 36.79 -43.14 11.97
N ILE A 44 35.79 -43.33 11.10
CA ILE A 44 35.56 -44.58 10.38
C ILE A 44 36.73 -44.88 9.46
N LEU A 45 37.20 -43.90 8.68
CA LEU A 45 38.35 -44.06 7.78
C LEU A 45 39.63 -44.39 8.52
N ARG A 46 39.89 -43.80 9.70
CA ARG A 46 41.03 -44.13 10.56
C ARG A 46 40.97 -45.57 11.04
N GLY A 47 39.78 -46.03 11.49
CA GLY A 47 39.58 -47.40 11.91
C GLY A 47 39.87 -48.44 10.80
N PHE A 48 39.65 -48.06 9.54
CA PHE A 48 40.03 -48.92 8.39
C PHE A 48 41.52 -48.88 8.07
N SER A 49 42.20 -47.75 8.29
CA SER A 49 43.57 -47.53 7.84
C SER A 49 44.65 -47.87 8.88
N GLU A 50 44.41 -47.61 10.16
CA GLU A 50 45.49 -47.60 11.18
C GLU A 50 45.28 -48.59 12.32
N ASP A 51 44.06 -48.67 12.93
CA ASP A 51 43.87 -49.33 14.24
C ASP A 51 43.00 -50.59 14.22
N GLY A 52 42.47 -50.96 13.08
CA GLY A 52 41.44 -52.01 13.00
C GLY A 52 40.07 -51.56 13.48
N MET A 53 39.01 -52.08 12.87
CA MET A 53 37.63 -51.70 13.18
C MET A 53 37.20 -52.25 14.56
N THR A 54 37.02 -51.35 15.54
CA THR A 54 36.50 -51.75 16.85
C THR A 54 35.01 -51.42 16.95
N GLY A 55 34.21 -52.31 17.55
CA GLY A 55 32.77 -52.06 17.75
C GLY A 55 32.48 -50.77 18.51
N LYS A 56 33.39 -50.33 19.41
CA LYS A 56 33.29 -49.06 20.12
C LYS A 56 33.41 -47.86 19.17
N LEU A 57 34.31 -47.91 18.19
CA LEU A 57 34.52 -46.84 17.20
C LEU A 57 33.31 -46.68 16.29
N ILE A 58 32.75 -47.81 15.83
CA ILE A 58 31.54 -47.84 15.03
C ILE A 58 30.38 -47.21 15.80
N LEU A 59 30.18 -47.66 17.06
CA LEU A 59 29.12 -47.13 17.91
C LEU A 59 29.28 -45.62 18.17
N PHE A 60 30.49 -45.17 18.45
CA PHE A 60 30.77 -43.75 18.69
C PHE A 60 30.49 -42.87 17.46
N SER A 61 30.97 -43.29 16.28
CA SER A 61 30.71 -42.61 15.01
C SER A 61 29.21 -42.59 14.66
N PHE A 62 28.52 -43.69 14.90
CA PHE A 62 27.08 -43.78 14.72
C PHE A 62 26.32 -42.83 15.66
N LEU A 63 26.66 -42.80 16.95
CA LEU A 63 26.06 -41.89 17.94
C LEU A 63 26.31 -40.42 17.58
N LEU A 64 27.52 -40.09 17.12
CA LEU A 64 27.89 -38.73 16.68
C LEU A 64 27.03 -38.29 15.51
N LEU A 65 26.82 -39.15 14.49
CA LEU A 65 25.95 -38.89 13.37
C LEU A 65 24.49 -38.79 13.79
N LEU A 66 24.01 -39.69 14.63
CA LEU A 66 22.63 -39.70 15.12
C LEU A 66 22.30 -38.42 15.88
N ILE A 67 23.16 -38.01 16.80
CA ILE A 67 23.02 -36.76 17.57
C ILE A 67 23.01 -35.57 16.60
N GLY A 68 23.93 -35.53 15.62
CA GLY A 68 24.00 -34.50 14.61
C GLY A 68 22.70 -34.37 13.82
N VAL A 69 22.16 -35.48 13.33
CA VAL A 69 20.90 -35.51 12.55
C VAL A 69 19.69 -35.10 13.41
N LEU A 70 19.56 -35.63 14.63
CA LEU A 70 18.44 -35.28 15.51
C LEU A 70 18.49 -33.81 15.94
N ALA A 71 19.67 -33.29 16.27
CA ALA A 71 19.86 -31.88 16.60
C ALA A 71 19.58 -30.97 15.39
N GLU A 72 20.06 -31.33 14.21
CA GLU A 72 19.77 -30.63 12.97
C GLU A 72 18.26 -30.55 12.71
N ALA A 73 17.55 -31.69 12.80
CA ALA A 73 16.10 -31.74 12.60
C ALA A 73 15.34 -30.85 13.59
N ALA A 74 15.73 -30.88 14.87
CA ALA A 74 15.12 -30.04 15.91
C ALA A 74 15.37 -28.53 15.66
N PHE A 75 16.61 -28.16 15.30
CA PHE A 75 16.93 -26.76 14.99
C PHE A 75 16.27 -26.28 13.71
N ARG A 76 16.19 -27.09 12.65
CA ARG A 76 15.47 -26.78 11.40
C ARG A 76 13.99 -26.52 11.64
N SER A 77 13.34 -27.39 12.44
CA SER A 77 11.93 -27.20 12.79
C SER A 77 11.70 -25.87 13.53
N LYS A 78 12.54 -25.58 14.52
CA LYS A 78 12.44 -24.33 15.29
C LYS A 78 12.77 -23.10 14.44
N GLN A 79 13.77 -23.21 13.55
CA GLN A 79 14.14 -22.17 12.59
C GLN A 79 12.97 -21.84 11.66
N ALA A 80 12.37 -22.85 11.04
CA ALA A 80 11.22 -22.68 10.14
C ALA A 80 10.03 -22.00 10.85
N MET A 81 9.73 -22.43 12.09
CA MET A 81 8.66 -21.83 12.89
C MET A 81 8.92 -20.36 13.21
N LEU A 82 10.16 -19.97 13.52
CA LEU A 82 10.54 -18.58 13.75
C LEU A 82 10.43 -17.74 12.47
N GLN A 83 10.85 -18.30 11.33
CA GLN A 83 10.77 -17.62 10.03
C GLN A 83 9.32 -17.37 9.63
N CYS A 84 8.43 -18.37 9.73
CA CYS A 84 7.01 -18.21 9.45
C CYS A 84 6.35 -17.16 10.36
N ARG A 85 6.61 -17.24 11.67
CA ARG A 85 6.05 -16.26 12.63
C ARG A 85 6.56 -14.84 12.36
N ALA A 86 7.83 -14.69 12.02
CA ALA A 86 8.41 -13.39 11.71
C ALA A 86 7.88 -12.84 10.39
N GLY A 87 7.81 -13.66 9.33
CA GLY A 87 7.38 -13.25 8.00
C GLY A 87 5.91 -12.83 7.97
N TYR A 88 5.01 -13.72 8.39
CA TYR A 88 3.58 -13.39 8.42
C TYR A 88 3.24 -12.33 9.48
N GLY A 89 3.95 -12.32 10.61
CA GLY A 89 3.81 -11.27 11.61
C GLY A 89 4.22 -9.91 11.10
N GLU A 90 5.30 -9.81 10.32
CA GLU A 90 5.73 -8.55 9.69
C GLU A 90 4.77 -8.11 8.59
N CYS A 91 4.25 -9.04 7.78
CA CYS A 91 3.23 -8.77 6.79
C CYS A 91 1.99 -8.13 7.44
N ALA A 92 1.46 -8.73 8.50
CA ALA A 92 0.32 -8.20 9.25
C ALA A 92 0.63 -6.81 9.85
N ASN A 93 1.81 -6.65 10.47
CA ASN A 93 2.25 -5.39 11.04
C ASN A 93 2.36 -4.27 9.98
N LYS A 94 2.93 -4.57 8.81
CA LYS A 94 3.04 -3.58 7.73
C LYS A 94 1.69 -3.21 7.12
N ARG A 95 0.75 -4.16 7.03
CA ARG A 95 -0.63 -3.87 6.61
C ARG A 95 -1.32 -2.90 7.58
N ILE A 96 -1.14 -3.10 8.89
CA ILE A 96 -1.66 -2.18 9.91
C ILE A 96 -0.99 -0.81 9.79
N GLU A 97 0.34 -0.76 9.68
CA GLU A 97 1.12 0.47 9.55
C GLU A 97 0.72 1.28 8.29
N ILE A 98 0.48 0.60 7.16
CA ILE A 98 -0.06 1.21 5.95
C ILE A 98 -1.48 1.74 6.22
N ALA A 99 -2.37 0.95 6.81
CA ALA A 99 -3.75 1.36 7.09
C ALA A 99 -3.79 2.58 8.03
N GLU A 100 -2.95 2.61 9.07
CA GLU A 100 -2.79 3.77 9.96
C GLU A 100 -2.28 4.99 9.17
N LYS A 101 -1.28 4.80 8.30
CA LYS A 101 -0.74 5.87 7.45
C LYS A 101 -1.80 6.48 6.54
N LEU A 102 -2.68 5.65 5.94
CA LEU A 102 -3.74 6.11 5.05
C LEU A 102 -4.70 7.10 5.73
N ARG A 103 -4.93 6.94 7.04
CA ARG A 103 -5.78 7.84 7.83
C ARG A 103 -5.29 9.29 7.79
N PHE A 104 -3.99 9.49 7.63
CA PHE A 104 -3.32 10.78 7.72
C PHE A 104 -2.87 11.36 6.37
N LEU A 105 -3.22 10.69 5.28
CA LEU A 105 -2.96 11.20 3.93
C LEU A 105 -4.03 12.21 3.52
N PRO A 106 -3.66 13.26 2.78
CA PRO A 106 -4.62 14.18 2.20
C PRO A 106 -5.64 13.45 1.32
N MET A 107 -6.91 13.85 1.39
CA MET A 107 -7.97 13.24 0.56
C MET A 107 -7.67 13.26 -0.94
N GLY A 108 -6.90 14.24 -1.42
CA GLY A 108 -6.49 14.33 -2.81
C GLY A 108 -5.56 13.22 -3.30
N TYR A 109 -4.92 12.54 -2.36
CA TYR A 109 -4.11 11.37 -2.69
C TYR A 109 -4.97 10.18 -3.15
N PHE A 110 -6.22 10.10 -2.68
CA PHE A 110 -7.14 9.01 -3.01
C PHE A 110 -7.84 9.25 -4.36
N ASN A 111 -7.09 9.15 -5.44
CA ASN A 111 -7.62 9.09 -6.80
C ASN A 111 -7.74 7.63 -7.27
N ARG A 112 -8.33 7.39 -8.45
CA ARG A 112 -8.55 6.03 -8.96
C ARG A 112 -7.24 5.23 -9.11
N THR A 113 -6.17 5.87 -9.54
CA THR A 113 -4.86 5.24 -9.74
C THR A 113 -4.23 4.88 -8.40
N SER A 114 -4.19 5.82 -7.45
CA SER A 114 -3.60 5.59 -6.13
C SER A 114 -4.38 4.56 -5.31
N LEU A 115 -5.71 4.50 -5.40
CA LEU A 115 -6.52 3.46 -4.73
C LEU A 115 -6.16 2.05 -5.23
N GLY A 116 -5.99 1.88 -6.54
CA GLY A 116 -5.55 0.60 -7.12
C GLY A 116 -4.15 0.20 -6.66
N ASP A 117 -3.22 1.14 -6.63
CA ASP A 117 -1.84 0.92 -6.18
C ASP A 117 -1.78 0.60 -4.67
N ILE A 118 -2.45 1.38 -3.83
CA ILE A 118 -2.56 1.13 -2.38
C ILE A 118 -3.15 -0.26 -2.10
N SER A 119 -4.24 -0.62 -2.77
CA SER A 119 -4.87 -1.93 -2.63
C SER A 119 -3.91 -3.05 -3.01
N SER A 120 -3.22 -2.93 -4.15
CA SER A 120 -2.23 -3.90 -4.63
C SER A 120 -1.05 -4.06 -3.66
N VAL A 121 -0.54 -2.94 -3.13
CA VAL A 121 0.57 -2.98 -2.17
C VAL A 121 0.14 -3.60 -0.85
N THR A 122 -1.02 -3.21 -0.32
CA THR A 122 -1.52 -3.71 0.98
C THR A 122 -1.88 -5.19 0.93
N THR A 123 -2.41 -5.67 -0.18
CA THR A 123 -2.79 -7.10 -0.35
C THR A 123 -1.62 -7.92 -0.88
N ASN A 124 -1.35 -7.82 -2.18
CA ASN A 124 -0.44 -8.72 -2.90
C ASN A 124 1.04 -8.50 -2.52
N THR A 125 1.49 -7.22 -2.50
CA THR A 125 2.90 -6.93 -2.23
C THR A 125 3.29 -7.31 -0.79
N MET A 126 2.43 -7.04 0.18
CA MET A 126 2.69 -7.42 1.58
C MET A 126 2.59 -8.93 1.79
N GLU A 127 1.71 -9.65 1.07
CA GLU A 127 1.67 -11.11 1.11
C GLU A 127 2.96 -11.74 0.57
N MET A 128 3.45 -11.22 -0.56
CA MET A 128 4.75 -11.63 -1.13
C MET A 128 5.90 -11.34 -0.18
N LEU A 129 5.86 -10.25 0.59
CA LEU A 129 6.85 -9.94 1.63
C LEU A 129 6.85 -11.02 2.73
N GLY A 130 5.68 -11.47 3.17
CA GLY A 130 5.54 -12.48 4.22
C GLY A 130 6.05 -13.85 3.81
N ASP A 131 5.70 -14.32 2.62
CA ASP A 131 6.04 -15.66 2.13
C ASP A 131 7.33 -15.68 1.30
N VAL A 132 7.32 -15.10 0.10
CA VAL A 132 8.42 -15.22 -0.85
C VAL A 132 9.67 -14.48 -0.36
N ALA A 133 9.51 -13.20 0.03
CA ALA A 133 10.65 -12.38 0.43
C ALA A 133 11.35 -12.95 1.67
N THR A 134 10.59 -13.36 2.67
CA THR A 134 11.13 -13.97 3.90
C THR A 134 11.92 -15.23 3.58
N ARG A 135 11.37 -16.14 2.77
CA ARG A 135 12.01 -17.38 2.38
C ARG A 135 13.29 -17.14 1.61
N VAL A 136 13.25 -16.28 0.60
CA VAL A 136 14.41 -15.97 -0.26
C VAL A 136 15.52 -15.32 0.53
N VAL A 137 15.22 -14.34 1.39
CA VAL A 137 16.20 -13.65 2.23
C VAL A 137 16.86 -14.63 3.21
N MET A 138 16.05 -15.47 3.86
CA MET A 138 16.57 -16.43 4.83
C MET A 138 17.43 -17.50 4.17
N GLN A 139 17.01 -18.06 3.05
CA GLN A 139 17.79 -19.08 2.31
C GLN A 139 19.06 -18.50 1.73
N THR A 140 19.03 -17.28 1.18
CA THR A 140 20.23 -16.60 0.67
C THR A 140 21.23 -16.34 1.79
N THR A 141 20.76 -15.82 2.93
CA THR A 141 21.62 -15.53 4.07
C THR A 141 22.21 -16.80 4.67
N GLN A 142 21.39 -17.86 4.80
CA GLN A 142 21.84 -19.17 5.26
C GLN A 142 22.87 -19.78 4.33
N GLY A 143 22.66 -19.71 3.01
CA GLY A 143 23.62 -20.19 2.01
C GLY A 143 24.97 -19.47 2.11
N LEU A 144 24.97 -18.16 2.33
CA LEU A 144 26.20 -17.38 2.58
C LEU A 144 26.91 -17.82 3.85
N LEU A 145 26.18 -17.98 4.96
CA LEU A 145 26.74 -18.41 6.24
C LEU A 145 27.35 -19.83 6.15
N ASN A 146 26.61 -20.77 5.56
CA ASN A 146 27.11 -22.14 5.38
C ASN A 146 28.36 -22.15 4.52
N THR A 147 28.39 -21.44 3.39
CA THR A 147 29.58 -21.36 2.54
C THR A 147 30.75 -20.74 3.28
N ALA A 148 30.56 -19.66 4.03
CA ALA A 148 31.61 -19.02 4.81
C ALA A 148 32.18 -19.96 5.88
N LEU A 149 31.33 -20.73 6.59
CA LEU A 149 31.76 -21.72 7.58
C LEU A 149 32.58 -22.85 6.96
N ILE A 150 32.10 -23.39 5.82
CA ILE A 150 32.82 -24.47 5.13
C ILE A 150 34.15 -23.97 4.57
N LEU A 151 34.23 -22.77 4.01
CA LEU A 151 35.46 -22.15 3.55
C LEU A 151 36.46 -21.96 4.70
N LEU A 152 35.97 -21.46 5.85
CA LEU A 152 36.81 -21.31 7.05
C LEU A 152 37.34 -22.66 7.52
N MET A 153 36.50 -23.68 7.53
CA MET A 153 36.89 -25.04 7.90
C MET A 153 37.97 -25.61 6.95
N LEU A 154 37.79 -25.43 5.62
CA LEU A 154 38.80 -25.86 4.63
C LEU A 154 40.14 -25.16 4.84
N LEU A 155 40.13 -23.85 5.13
CA LEU A 155 41.35 -23.08 5.43
C LEU A 155 42.09 -23.58 6.69
N ILE A 156 41.34 -24.04 7.70
CA ILE A 156 41.90 -24.59 8.94
C ILE A 156 42.49 -26.00 8.71
N PHE A 157 41.81 -26.84 7.93
CA PHE A 157 42.25 -28.20 7.66
C PHE A 157 43.45 -28.23 6.70
N ASP A 158 43.37 -27.55 5.56
CA ASP A 158 44.47 -27.34 4.62
C ASP A 158 44.31 -26.00 3.91
N TRP A 159 45.18 -25.03 4.25
CA TRP A 159 45.10 -23.68 3.71
C TRP A 159 45.21 -23.63 2.18
N ARG A 160 45.89 -24.57 1.54
CA ARG A 160 46.11 -24.66 0.08
C ARG A 160 44.78 -25.00 -0.62
N ILE A 161 44.06 -25.99 -0.09
CA ILE A 161 42.72 -26.37 -0.57
C ILE A 161 41.71 -25.24 -0.29
N GLY A 162 41.77 -24.66 0.92
CA GLY A 162 40.95 -23.52 1.28
C GLY A 162 41.13 -22.31 0.35
N LEU A 163 42.38 -22.06 -0.10
CA LEU A 163 42.66 -20.98 -1.05
C LEU A 163 42.04 -21.25 -2.43
N ILE A 164 42.08 -22.49 -2.94
CA ILE A 164 41.42 -22.89 -4.20
C ILE A 164 39.91 -22.64 -4.09
N ALA A 165 39.31 -23.08 -2.99
CA ALA A 165 37.90 -22.88 -2.74
C ALA A 165 37.51 -21.39 -2.64
N LEU A 166 38.34 -20.57 -2.00
CA LEU A 166 38.14 -19.12 -1.87
C LEU A 166 38.21 -18.43 -3.24
N ILE A 167 39.17 -18.79 -4.09
CA ILE A 167 39.26 -18.27 -5.45
C ILE A 167 37.98 -18.58 -6.24
N GLY A 168 37.50 -19.83 -6.16
CA GLY A 168 36.24 -20.23 -6.80
C GLY A 168 35.04 -19.45 -6.32
N ALA A 169 34.92 -19.20 -5.01
CA ALA A 169 33.87 -18.40 -4.43
C ALA A 169 33.94 -16.93 -4.87
N LEU A 170 35.15 -16.34 -4.96
CA LEU A 170 35.36 -14.98 -5.46
C LEU A 170 34.99 -14.85 -6.95
N LEU A 171 35.40 -15.82 -7.79
CA LEU A 171 35.00 -15.84 -9.21
C LEU A 171 33.49 -15.94 -9.38
N PHE A 172 32.84 -16.80 -8.60
CA PHE A 172 31.37 -16.86 -8.59
C PHE A 172 30.74 -15.50 -8.21
N ALA A 173 31.23 -14.87 -7.14
CA ALA A 173 30.71 -13.57 -6.68
C ALA A 173 30.88 -12.48 -7.76
N LEU A 174 31.99 -12.50 -8.51
CA LEU A 174 32.30 -11.56 -9.58
C LEU A 174 31.34 -11.74 -10.77
N ILE A 175 31.08 -12.99 -11.18
CA ILE A 175 30.13 -13.33 -12.24
C ILE A 175 28.71 -12.94 -11.82
N ASN A 176 28.35 -13.20 -10.57
CA ASN A 176 27.04 -12.84 -10.03
C ASN A 176 26.84 -11.32 -9.98
N ALA A 177 27.86 -10.56 -9.58
CA ALA A 177 27.81 -9.11 -9.57
C ALA A 177 27.64 -8.55 -11.01
N ARG A 178 28.36 -9.12 -11.98
CA ARG A 178 28.22 -8.74 -13.39
C ARG A 178 26.83 -9.05 -13.95
N MET A 179 26.26 -10.20 -13.62
CA MET A 179 24.90 -10.57 -13.99
C MET A 179 23.88 -9.57 -13.42
N GLN A 180 23.99 -9.23 -12.14
CA GLN A 180 23.07 -8.27 -11.51
C GLN A 180 23.13 -6.90 -12.18
N HIS A 181 24.33 -6.38 -12.43
CA HIS A 181 24.52 -5.10 -13.09
C HIS A 181 23.91 -5.07 -14.52
N ASN A 182 24.14 -6.12 -15.31
CA ASN A 182 23.59 -6.19 -16.68
C ASN A 182 22.05 -6.35 -16.69
N ASN A 183 21.47 -6.95 -15.67
CA ASN A 183 20.01 -7.14 -15.57
C ASN A 183 19.28 -5.93 -15.00
N GLU A 184 19.98 -4.94 -14.44
CA GLU A 184 19.38 -3.79 -13.76
C GLU A 184 18.53 -2.95 -14.72
N ALA A 185 19.06 -2.64 -15.89
CA ALA A 185 18.33 -1.86 -16.91
C ALA A 185 17.07 -2.56 -17.43
N LEU A 186 17.17 -3.87 -17.74
CA LEU A 186 16.03 -4.68 -18.17
C LEU A 186 14.97 -4.82 -17.09
N SER A 187 15.37 -4.95 -15.83
CA SER A 187 14.46 -4.99 -14.69
C SER A 187 13.68 -3.68 -14.55
N GLY A 188 14.32 -2.53 -14.72
CA GLY A 188 13.67 -1.21 -14.71
C GLY A 188 12.63 -1.07 -15.84
N GLN A 189 12.98 -1.48 -17.05
CA GLN A 189 12.04 -1.49 -18.20
C GLN A 189 10.84 -2.40 -17.95
N LYS A 190 11.06 -3.59 -17.38
CA LYS A 190 10.01 -4.55 -17.05
C LYS A 190 9.02 -3.95 -16.04
N ILE A 191 9.50 -3.32 -14.97
CA ILE A 191 8.66 -2.67 -13.95
C ILE A 191 7.82 -1.55 -14.57
N ALA A 192 8.42 -0.69 -15.37
CA ALA A 192 7.70 0.40 -16.05
C ALA A 192 6.61 -0.13 -17.00
N ASN A 193 6.91 -1.21 -17.73
CA ASN A 193 5.94 -1.83 -18.63
C ASN A 193 4.82 -2.56 -17.88
N ASP A 194 5.10 -3.19 -16.74
CA ASP A 194 4.06 -3.83 -15.91
C ASP A 194 3.08 -2.79 -15.35
N THR A 195 3.55 -1.61 -14.94
CA THR A 195 2.68 -0.50 -14.55
C THR A 195 1.76 -0.10 -15.69
N LYS A 196 2.32 0.10 -16.90
CA LYS A 196 1.55 0.43 -18.10
C LYS A 196 0.55 -0.67 -18.49
N LEU A 197 0.92 -1.95 -18.30
CA LEU A 197 0.02 -3.07 -18.54
C LEU A 197 -1.19 -3.02 -17.60
N ILE A 198 -0.96 -2.75 -16.31
CA ILE A 198 -2.05 -2.61 -15.32
C ILE A 198 -2.99 -1.46 -15.72
N GLU A 199 -2.45 -0.30 -16.11
CA GLU A 199 -3.24 0.83 -16.58
C GLU A 199 -4.11 0.46 -17.78
N ASN A 200 -3.53 -0.20 -18.81
CA ASN A 200 -4.27 -0.62 -20.00
C ASN A 200 -5.35 -1.68 -19.70
N VAL A 201 -5.09 -2.61 -18.76
CA VAL A 201 -6.09 -3.59 -18.29
C VAL A 201 -7.25 -2.88 -17.61
N LEU A 202 -6.97 -1.94 -16.70
CA LEU A 202 -8.00 -1.17 -15.99
C LEU A 202 -8.81 -0.31 -16.97
N GLU A 203 -8.17 0.36 -17.92
CA GLU A 203 -8.83 1.14 -18.97
C GLU A 203 -9.79 0.25 -19.79
N TYR A 204 -9.33 -0.93 -20.20
CA TYR A 204 -10.15 -1.88 -20.98
C TYR A 204 -11.35 -2.41 -20.19
N ILE A 205 -11.15 -2.80 -18.91
CA ILE A 205 -12.23 -3.30 -18.05
C ILE A 205 -13.26 -2.20 -17.76
N GLN A 206 -12.83 -0.98 -17.45
CA GLN A 206 -13.72 0.15 -17.18
C GLN A 206 -14.51 0.58 -18.43
N GLY A 207 -13.88 0.50 -19.59
CA GLY A 207 -14.50 0.85 -20.88
C GLY A 207 -15.22 -0.30 -21.60
N ILE A 208 -15.37 -1.48 -20.95
CA ILE A 208 -15.88 -2.68 -21.64
C ILE A 208 -17.31 -2.51 -22.18
N SER A 209 -18.14 -1.71 -21.49
CA SER A 209 -19.50 -1.40 -21.92
C SER A 209 -19.51 -0.62 -23.21
N GLU A 210 -18.67 0.39 -23.32
CA GLU A 210 -18.50 1.22 -24.51
C GLU A 210 -17.91 0.41 -25.67
N VAL A 211 -16.85 -0.37 -25.39
CA VAL A 211 -16.24 -1.27 -26.38
C VAL A 211 -17.27 -2.22 -26.97
N LYS A 212 -18.13 -2.82 -26.15
CA LYS A 212 -19.20 -3.72 -26.60
C LYS A 212 -20.31 -2.97 -27.35
N SER A 213 -20.71 -1.78 -26.85
CA SER A 213 -21.81 -1.00 -27.43
C SER A 213 -21.49 -0.44 -28.82
N TYR A 214 -20.24 -0.03 -29.02
CA TYR A 214 -19.80 0.58 -30.29
C TYR A 214 -19.05 -0.39 -31.22
N GLY A 215 -18.86 -1.64 -30.84
CA GLY A 215 -18.13 -2.64 -31.63
C GLY A 215 -16.65 -2.30 -31.82
N LEU A 216 -16.07 -1.51 -30.90
CA LEU A 216 -14.66 -1.04 -30.93
C LEU A 216 -13.68 -2.08 -30.37
N SER A 217 -14.01 -3.37 -30.52
CA SER A 217 -13.17 -4.45 -30.00
C SER A 217 -11.75 -4.51 -30.61
N GLY A 218 -11.54 -3.92 -31.80
CA GLY A 218 -10.28 -4.02 -32.50
C GLY A 218 -9.13 -3.20 -31.91
N GLU A 219 -9.31 -1.91 -31.67
CA GLU A 219 -8.21 -0.99 -31.31
C GLU A 219 -7.84 -1.06 -29.81
N SER A 220 -8.81 -1.03 -28.91
CA SER A 220 -8.58 -1.17 -27.46
C SER A 220 -8.06 -2.56 -27.09
N GLU A 221 -8.57 -3.60 -27.75
CA GLU A 221 -8.08 -4.97 -27.59
C GLU A 221 -6.66 -5.13 -28.11
N GLN A 222 -6.30 -4.48 -29.23
CA GLN A 222 -4.95 -4.52 -29.77
C GLN A 222 -3.95 -3.84 -28.84
N LYS A 223 -4.26 -2.67 -28.29
CA LYS A 223 -3.44 -1.96 -27.31
C LYS A 223 -3.14 -2.84 -26.08
N LEU A 224 -4.15 -3.57 -25.60
CA LEU A 224 -3.99 -4.50 -24.49
C LEU A 224 -3.11 -5.70 -24.88
N LYS A 225 -3.36 -6.31 -26.05
CA LYS A 225 -2.56 -7.43 -26.58
C LYS A 225 -1.09 -7.03 -26.76
N ASP A 226 -0.81 -5.84 -27.28
CA ASP A 226 0.55 -5.33 -27.46
C ASP A 226 1.26 -5.15 -26.12
N SER A 227 0.56 -4.63 -25.10
CA SER A 227 1.12 -4.50 -23.73
C SER A 227 1.42 -5.85 -23.10
N ILE A 228 0.55 -6.86 -23.30
CA ILE A 228 0.78 -8.22 -22.83
C ILE A 228 1.98 -8.86 -23.52
N ALA A 229 2.05 -8.72 -24.86
CA ALA A 229 3.15 -9.25 -25.66
C ALA A 229 4.50 -8.62 -25.28
N GLU A 230 4.54 -7.31 -25.06
CA GLU A 230 5.75 -6.62 -24.62
C GLU A 230 6.17 -7.03 -23.18
N SER A 231 5.20 -7.23 -22.25
CA SER A 231 5.49 -7.76 -20.92
C SER A 231 6.10 -9.16 -21.01
N ALA A 232 5.54 -10.04 -21.83
CA ALA A 232 6.07 -11.39 -22.07
C ALA A 232 7.47 -11.36 -22.68
N ARG A 233 7.70 -10.48 -23.65
CA ARG A 233 9.01 -10.28 -24.30
C ARG A 233 10.06 -9.83 -23.30
N LEU A 234 9.79 -8.77 -22.53
CA LEU A 234 10.73 -8.24 -21.54
C LEU A 234 11.06 -9.28 -20.45
N MET A 235 10.07 -10.11 -20.05
CA MET A 235 10.31 -11.21 -19.11
C MET A 235 11.23 -12.27 -19.74
N THR A 236 11.00 -12.63 -20.99
CA THR A 236 11.83 -13.58 -21.74
C THR A 236 13.26 -13.05 -21.92
N ASP A 237 13.42 -11.77 -22.27
CA ASP A 237 14.72 -11.12 -22.44
C ASP A 237 15.49 -11.09 -21.10
N LEU A 238 14.81 -10.83 -19.98
CA LEU A 238 15.40 -10.85 -18.64
C LEU A 238 15.85 -12.26 -18.23
N GLU A 239 15.04 -13.28 -18.54
CA GLU A 239 15.39 -14.68 -18.28
C GLU A 239 16.58 -15.12 -19.15
N PHE A 240 16.61 -14.79 -20.44
CA PHE A 240 17.77 -15.09 -21.30
C PHE A 240 19.03 -14.36 -20.86
N ALA A 241 18.92 -13.07 -20.45
CA ALA A 241 20.04 -12.34 -19.91
C ALA A 241 20.60 -13.01 -18.63
N SER A 242 19.74 -13.50 -17.75
CA SER A 242 20.12 -14.23 -16.52
C SER A 242 20.70 -15.61 -16.85
N ASN A 243 20.04 -16.36 -17.72
CA ASN A 243 20.43 -17.73 -18.10
C ASN A 243 21.79 -17.80 -18.80
N ARG A 244 22.27 -16.72 -19.40
CA ARG A 244 23.63 -16.65 -19.94
C ARG A 244 24.71 -16.82 -18.86
N TYR A 245 24.48 -16.33 -17.66
CA TYR A 245 25.43 -16.37 -16.54
C TYR A 245 25.30 -17.61 -15.66
N MET A 246 24.12 -18.22 -15.55
CA MET A 246 23.89 -19.40 -14.71
C MET A 246 24.80 -20.60 -15.04
N PRO A 247 24.97 -21.02 -16.31
CA PRO A 247 25.91 -22.08 -16.64
C PRO A 247 27.35 -21.72 -16.32
N LEU A 248 27.73 -20.45 -16.51
CA LEU A 248 29.08 -19.98 -16.20
C LEU A 248 29.34 -20.00 -14.69
N GLN A 249 28.40 -19.56 -13.86
CA GLN A 249 28.47 -19.63 -12.40
C GLN A 249 28.64 -21.08 -11.93
N ASN A 250 27.74 -21.97 -12.38
CA ASN A 250 27.79 -23.39 -12.02
C ASN A 250 29.04 -24.08 -12.57
N GLY A 251 29.49 -23.69 -13.76
CA GLY A 251 30.74 -24.17 -14.36
C GLY A 251 31.95 -23.84 -13.51
N VAL A 252 32.07 -22.60 -13.06
CA VAL A 252 33.17 -22.17 -12.16
C VAL A 252 33.17 -22.97 -10.86
N LEU A 253 31.98 -23.14 -10.22
CA LEU A 253 31.89 -23.92 -8.97
C LEU A 253 32.26 -25.39 -9.17
N LYS A 254 31.81 -26.03 -10.27
CA LYS A 254 32.15 -27.42 -10.59
C LYS A 254 33.63 -27.58 -10.94
N LEU A 255 34.20 -26.65 -11.73
CA LEU A 255 35.65 -26.67 -12.05
C LEU A 255 36.51 -26.46 -10.81
N THR A 256 36.06 -25.58 -9.89
CA THR A 256 36.74 -25.41 -8.60
C THR A 256 36.68 -26.69 -7.76
N GLY A 257 35.52 -27.36 -7.71
CA GLY A 257 35.38 -28.66 -7.06
C GLY A 257 36.31 -29.72 -7.66
N LEU A 258 36.40 -29.78 -8.99
CA LEU A 258 37.36 -30.67 -9.68
C LEU A 258 38.83 -30.28 -9.34
N GLY A 259 39.14 -28.98 -9.28
CA GLY A 259 40.45 -28.49 -8.87
C GLY A 259 40.80 -28.90 -7.44
N ILE A 260 39.85 -28.84 -6.50
CA ILE A 260 40.03 -29.31 -5.12
C ILE A 260 40.33 -30.83 -5.12
N LEU A 261 39.57 -31.62 -5.88
CA LEU A 261 39.74 -33.06 -5.99
C LEU A 261 41.14 -33.40 -6.52
N LEU A 262 41.57 -32.81 -7.65
CA LEU A 262 42.84 -33.05 -8.26
C LEU A 262 44.03 -32.59 -7.36
N ALA A 263 43.89 -31.44 -6.71
CA ALA A 263 44.89 -30.93 -5.78
C ALA A 263 45.02 -31.82 -4.55
N SER A 264 43.92 -32.31 -3.98
CA SER A 264 43.96 -33.25 -2.85
C SER A 264 44.62 -34.56 -3.20
N LEU A 265 44.34 -35.11 -4.40
CA LEU A 265 45.02 -36.32 -4.90
C LEU A 265 46.54 -36.08 -5.12
N ARG A 266 46.89 -34.93 -5.72
CA ARG A 266 48.32 -34.56 -5.95
C ARG A 266 49.08 -34.44 -4.64
N PHE A 267 48.51 -33.71 -3.63
CA PHE A 267 49.16 -33.55 -2.33
C PHE A 267 49.29 -34.84 -1.56
N TYR A 268 48.35 -35.78 -1.73
CA TYR A 268 48.46 -37.13 -1.20
C TYR A 268 49.63 -37.90 -1.86
N LEU A 269 49.73 -37.91 -3.19
CA LEU A 269 50.79 -38.59 -3.93
C LEU A 269 52.19 -38.00 -3.64
N ASP A 270 52.28 -36.70 -3.38
CA ASP A 270 53.52 -36.03 -2.98
C ASP A 270 53.85 -36.27 -1.49
N GLY A 271 53.04 -37.01 -0.74
CA GLY A 271 53.24 -37.27 0.69
C GLY A 271 53.03 -36.07 1.60
N SER A 272 52.52 -34.95 1.08
CA SER A 272 52.27 -33.71 1.84
C SER A 272 50.89 -33.67 2.50
N MET A 273 50.03 -34.65 2.27
CA MET A 273 48.71 -34.84 2.85
C MET A 273 48.46 -36.31 3.15
N ASP A 274 47.89 -36.63 4.32
CA ASP A 274 47.50 -37.99 4.67
C ASP A 274 46.28 -38.46 3.88
N LEU A 275 46.09 -39.78 3.72
CA LEU A 275 44.99 -40.36 2.94
C LEU A 275 43.62 -39.93 3.43
N ILE A 276 43.44 -39.87 4.74
CA ILE A 276 42.14 -39.57 5.35
C ILE A 276 41.75 -38.13 5.07
N THR A 277 42.70 -37.19 5.25
CA THR A 277 42.48 -35.78 4.91
C THR A 277 42.19 -35.62 3.41
N ALA A 278 42.95 -36.31 2.54
CA ALA A 278 42.69 -36.25 1.09
C ALA A 278 41.28 -36.72 0.72
N VAL A 279 40.84 -37.84 1.26
CA VAL A 279 39.46 -38.37 1.02
C VAL A 279 38.40 -37.40 1.56
N LEU A 280 38.59 -36.82 2.75
CA LEU A 280 37.68 -35.82 3.30
C LEU A 280 37.59 -34.59 2.42
N MET A 281 38.71 -34.05 1.94
CA MET A 281 38.74 -32.92 1.02
C MET A 281 38.02 -33.22 -0.29
N MET A 282 38.16 -34.41 -0.85
CA MET A 282 37.45 -34.86 -2.04
C MET A 282 35.92 -34.92 -1.81
N VAL A 283 35.47 -35.41 -0.66
CA VAL A 283 34.06 -35.46 -0.30
C VAL A 283 33.51 -34.04 -0.12
N MET A 284 34.25 -33.15 0.54
CA MET A 284 33.85 -31.77 0.77
C MET A 284 33.80 -30.94 -0.51
N ALA A 285 34.62 -31.26 -1.52
CA ALA A 285 34.63 -30.57 -2.82
C ALA A 285 33.29 -30.54 -3.52
N PHE A 286 32.43 -31.54 -3.30
CA PHE A 286 31.07 -31.59 -3.88
C PHE A 286 30.03 -30.82 -3.09
N GLN A 287 30.28 -30.53 -1.82
CA GLN A 287 29.28 -29.88 -0.94
C GLN A 287 29.56 -28.40 -0.67
N VAL A 288 30.82 -27.98 -0.81
CA VAL A 288 31.31 -26.65 -0.43
C VAL A 288 30.52 -25.51 -1.10
N PHE A 289 30.08 -25.72 -2.31
CA PHE A 289 29.43 -24.70 -3.13
C PHE A 289 27.90 -24.83 -3.23
N ALA A 290 27.30 -25.77 -2.51
CA ALA A 290 25.83 -25.96 -2.56
C ALA A 290 25.07 -24.69 -2.16
N GLY A 291 25.54 -23.99 -1.12
CA GLY A 291 24.97 -22.71 -0.69
C GLY A 291 25.08 -21.60 -1.73
N LEU A 292 26.24 -21.49 -2.41
CA LEU A 292 26.44 -20.51 -3.48
C LEU A 292 25.60 -20.81 -4.73
N SER A 293 25.50 -22.08 -5.10
CA SER A 293 24.66 -22.50 -6.23
C SER A 293 23.19 -22.15 -6.01
N SER A 294 22.65 -22.40 -4.81
CA SER A 294 21.29 -22.00 -4.41
C SER A 294 21.10 -20.49 -4.47
N MET A 295 22.10 -19.72 -4.02
CA MET A 295 22.06 -18.25 -4.04
C MET A 295 21.98 -17.69 -5.46
N GLY A 296 22.67 -18.31 -6.43
CA GLY A 296 22.56 -17.97 -7.84
C GLY A 296 21.12 -18.09 -8.35
N ALA A 297 20.44 -19.18 -8.00
CA ALA A 297 19.05 -19.42 -8.35
C ALA A 297 18.08 -18.38 -7.74
N TYR A 298 18.35 -17.91 -6.51
CA TYR A 298 17.50 -16.91 -5.85
C TYR A 298 17.77 -15.45 -6.27
N SER A 299 18.79 -15.20 -7.10
CA SER A 299 19.14 -13.82 -7.52
C SER A 299 17.99 -13.06 -8.20
N ALA A 300 17.15 -13.77 -9.00
CA ALA A 300 15.97 -13.18 -9.60
C ALA A 300 14.90 -12.80 -8.55
N LEU A 301 14.66 -13.69 -7.60
CA LEU A 301 13.69 -13.47 -6.53
C LEU A 301 14.13 -12.36 -5.54
N LEU A 302 15.44 -12.15 -5.35
CA LEU A 302 15.93 -11.04 -4.55
C LEU A 302 15.59 -9.67 -5.14
N ARG A 303 15.48 -9.55 -6.47
CA ARG A 303 14.97 -8.31 -7.10
C ARG A 303 13.51 -8.07 -6.75
N MET A 304 12.70 -9.14 -6.68
CA MET A 304 11.32 -9.05 -6.26
C MET A 304 11.18 -8.62 -4.79
N VAL A 305 12.07 -9.10 -3.92
CA VAL A 305 12.17 -8.62 -2.53
C VAL A 305 12.44 -7.12 -2.49
N ASP A 306 13.39 -6.62 -3.27
CA ASP A 306 13.71 -5.19 -3.34
C ASP A 306 12.51 -4.36 -3.79
N LEU A 307 11.78 -4.83 -4.80
CA LEU A 307 10.56 -4.19 -5.28
C LEU A 307 9.48 -4.13 -4.19
N CYS A 308 9.19 -5.27 -3.51
CA CYS A 308 8.20 -5.31 -2.43
C CYS A 308 8.53 -4.33 -1.31
N VAL A 309 9.80 -4.30 -0.88
CA VAL A 309 10.24 -3.37 0.17
C VAL A 309 10.15 -1.92 -0.30
N SER A 310 10.57 -1.63 -1.55
CA SER A 310 10.51 -0.26 -2.10
C SER A 310 9.08 0.25 -2.19
N ARG A 311 8.15 -0.55 -2.70
CA ARG A 311 6.74 -0.19 -2.81
C ARG A 311 6.09 0.05 -1.44
N GLY A 312 6.39 -0.82 -0.46
CA GLY A 312 5.92 -0.60 0.91
C GLY A 312 6.49 0.67 1.54
N GLN A 313 7.79 0.95 1.34
CA GLN A 313 8.43 2.18 1.81
C GLN A 313 7.87 3.43 1.13
N GLU A 314 7.56 3.38 -0.17
CA GLU A 314 6.98 4.48 -0.93
C GLU A 314 5.70 4.96 -0.27
N ILE A 315 4.73 4.05 0.02
CA ILE A 315 3.49 4.42 0.70
C ILE A 315 3.75 4.96 2.12
N LEU A 316 4.61 4.30 2.90
CA LEU A 316 4.90 4.71 4.27
C LEU A 316 5.65 6.05 4.35
N SER A 317 6.39 6.43 3.30
CA SER A 317 7.12 7.69 3.21
C SER A 317 6.30 8.86 2.65
N LEU A 318 5.05 8.62 2.22
CA LEU A 318 4.18 9.69 1.74
C LEU A 318 4.01 10.79 2.80
N PRO A 319 4.00 12.06 2.42
CA PRO A 319 3.82 13.16 3.36
C PRO A 319 2.47 13.04 4.06
N SER A 320 2.50 12.95 5.38
CA SER A 320 1.29 13.03 6.21
C SER A 320 0.91 14.47 6.40
N MET A 321 -0.37 14.75 6.56
CA MET A 321 -0.81 15.99 7.18
C MET A 321 -0.34 15.99 8.65
N GLU A 322 0.12 17.13 9.15
CA GLU A 322 0.39 17.28 10.59
C GLU A 322 -0.94 17.18 11.34
N ILE A 323 -1.05 16.21 12.22
CA ILE A 323 -2.29 15.87 12.93
C ILE A 323 -2.19 16.15 14.42
N ASP A 324 -0.98 16.38 14.93
CA ASP A 324 -0.66 16.61 16.34
C ASP A 324 -0.93 18.07 16.74
N GLY A 325 -2.14 18.56 16.42
CA GLY A 325 -2.63 19.84 16.87
C GLY A 325 -3.31 19.75 18.24
N GLU A 326 -3.77 20.91 18.75
CA GLU A 326 -4.47 20.97 20.02
C GLU A 326 -5.91 20.43 19.90
N ALA A 327 -6.36 19.70 20.91
CA ALA A 327 -7.77 19.36 21.08
C ALA A 327 -8.53 20.62 21.54
N TYR A 328 -8.81 21.52 20.60
CA TYR A 328 -9.48 22.79 20.86
C TYR A 328 -10.96 22.71 20.45
N THR A 329 -11.86 23.13 21.33
CA THR A 329 -13.29 23.29 21.04
C THR A 329 -13.58 24.76 20.76
N PRO A 330 -14.04 25.13 19.56
CA PRO A 330 -14.34 26.52 19.20
C PRO A 330 -15.48 27.08 20.03
N GLU A 331 -15.38 28.34 20.44
CA GLU A 331 -16.49 29.09 21.07
C GLU A 331 -17.49 29.57 20.02
N THR A 332 -16.98 29.96 18.86
CA THR A 332 -17.77 30.34 17.69
C THR A 332 -17.41 29.46 16.48
N HIS A 333 -18.25 29.46 15.46
CA HIS A 333 -17.97 28.72 14.23
C HIS A 333 -17.85 29.67 13.03
N ASP A 334 -17.22 30.83 13.29
CA ASP A 334 -16.84 31.79 12.25
C ASP A 334 -15.73 31.17 11.39
N ILE A 335 -15.89 31.25 10.07
CA ILE A 335 -14.92 30.75 9.11
C ILE A 335 -14.28 31.94 8.39
N ALA A 336 -12.96 32.02 8.36
CA ALA A 336 -12.23 33.06 7.65
C ALA A 336 -11.12 32.44 6.78
N LEU A 337 -11.03 32.89 5.55
CA LEU A 337 -9.98 32.58 4.61
C LEU A 337 -9.21 33.86 4.30
N GLU A 338 -7.88 33.83 4.40
CA GLU A 338 -7.00 34.97 4.20
C GLU A 338 -5.97 34.66 3.12
N ALA A 339 -6.15 35.21 1.92
CA ALA A 339 -5.27 35.13 0.76
C ALA A 339 -4.78 33.69 0.47
N ILE A 340 -5.69 32.72 0.46
CA ILE A 340 -5.34 31.32 0.27
C ILE A 340 -5.03 30.99 -1.19
N ASP A 341 -3.93 30.22 -1.38
CA ASP A 341 -3.57 29.62 -2.66
C ASP A 341 -3.56 28.11 -2.53
N PHE A 342 -4.00 27.44 -3.60
CA PHE A 342 -3.97 25.98 -3.67
C PHE A 342 -3.86 25.46 -5.09
N ALA A 343 -3.04 24.43 -5.28
CA ALA A 343 -2.88 23.69 -6.52
C ALA A 343 -2.95 22.17 -6.26
N TYR A 344 -3.62 21.44 -7.14
CA TYR A 344 -3.43 20.01 -7.25
C TYR A 344 -2.21 19.77 -8.15
N GLU A 345 -1.17 19.16 -7.60
CA GLU A 345 0.11 18.98 -8.30
C GLU A 345 0.64 20.31 -8.89
N SER A 346 0.62 20.45 -10.21
CA SER A 346 1.09 21.65 -10.92
C SER A 346 -0.02 22.63 -11.32
N ARG A 347 -1.31 22.23 -11.17
CA ARG A 347 -2.45 23.04 -11.63
C ARG A 347 -3.00 23.88 -10.47
N LYS A 348 -2.78 25.19 -10.51
CA LYS A 348 -3.38 26.14 -9.56
C LYS A 348 -4.91 26.16 -9.73
N VAL A 349 -5.63 25.94 -8.62
CA VAL A 349 -7.10 25.86 -8.58
C VAL A 349 -7.71 26.98 -7.75
N ILE A 350 -7.04 27.41 -6.69
CA ILE A 350 -7.43 28.55 -5.85
C ILE A 350 -6.31 29.58 -5.89
N ASP A 351 -6.67 30.86 -6.07
CA ASP A 351 -5.73 31.94 -6.33
C ASP A 351 -6.11 33.19 -5.51
N GLY A 352 -5.46 33.39 -4.36
CA GLY A 352 -5.57 34.56 -3.49
C GLY A 352 -6.98 34.76 -2.92
N VAL A 353 -7.70 33.69 -2.58
CA VAL A 353 -9.08 33.80 -2.08
C VAL A 353 -9.10 34.29 -0.63
N SER A 354 -9.90 35.33 -0.38
CA SER A 354 -10.21 35.85 0.96
C SER A 354 -11.71 35.99 1.13
N LEU A 355 -12.27 35.42 2.21
CA LEU A 355 -13.69 35.54 2.56
C LEU A 355 -13.91 35.30 4.05
N ARG A 356 -15.08 35.72 4.55
CA ARG A 356 -15.51 35.46 5.93
C ARG A 356 -16.98 35.00 5.91
N ILE A 357 -17.28 33.97 6.70
CA ILE A 357 -18.62 33.40 6.89
C ILE A 357 -18.89 33.40 8.39
N PRO A 358 -19.80 34.29 8.88
CA PRO A 358 -20.16 34.34 10.29
C PRO A 358 -20.87 33.05 10.74
N SER A 359 -20.70 32.71 12.01
CA SER A 359 -21.38 31.60 12.66
C SER A 359 -22.91 31.70 12.51
N GLY A 360 -23.60 30.56 12.33
CA GLY A 360 -25.05 30.51 12.15
C GLY A 360 -25.57 31.16 10.87
N THR A 361 -24.69 31.33 9.86
CA THR A 361 -25.11 31.87 8.55
C THR A 361 -24.97 30.83 7.43
N SER A 362 -25.75 31.03 6.36
CA SER A 362 -25.65 30.20 5.16
C SER A 362 -24.89 30.91 4.06
N ALA A 363 -23.87 30.26 3.52
CA ALA A 363 -23.05 30.71 2.41
C ALA A 363 -23.19 29.79 1.21
N ALA A 364 -23.53 30.34 0.04
CA ALA A 364 -23.60 29.59 -1.21
C ALA A 364 -22.41 29.89 -2.12
N PHE A 365 -21.77 28.86 -2.62
CA PHE A 365 -20.72 28.95 -3.64
C PHE A 365 -21.30 28.65 -5.01
N VAL A 366 -21.22 29.61 -5.93
CA VAL A 366 -21.80 29.54 -7.29
C VAL A 366 -20.71 29.83 -8.31
N GLY A 367 -20.83 29.31 -9.52
CA GLY A 367 -19.89 29.58 -10.61
C GLY A 367 -19.79 28.42 -11.60
N PRO A 368 -19.02 28.59 -12.68
CA PRO A 368 -18.83 27.57 -13.69
C PRO A 368 -18.28 26.24 -13.13
N SER A 369 -18.48 25.15 -13.88
CA SER A 369 -17.85 23.88 -13.51
C SER A 369 -16.31 24.03 -13.56
N GLY A 370 -15.61 23.44 -12.60
CA GLY A 370 -14.14 23.54 -12.50
C GLY A 370 -13.61 24.87 -11.97
N SER A 371 -14.46 25.81 -11.49
CA SER A 371 -14.02 27.11 -10.94
C SER A 371 -13.34 27.03 -9.56
N GLY A 372 -13.39 25.86 -8.86
CA GLY A 372 -12.75 25.67 -7.55
C GLY A 372 -13.71 25.59 -6.35
N LYS A 373 -15.05 25.60 -6.55
CA LYS A 373 -16.06 25.61 -5.47
C LYS A 373 -15.89 24.43 -4.49
N THR A 374 -15.87 23.20 -5.00
CA THR A 374 -15.70 21.98 -4.19
C THR A 374 -14.34 21.97 -3.50
N THR A 375 -13.29 22.41 -4.19
CA THR A 375 -11.96 22.54 -3.61
C THR A 375 -11.96 23.51 -2.43
N LEU A 376 -12.63 24.66 -2.57
CA LEU A 376 -12.70 25.67 -1.52
C LEU A 376 -13.39 25.11 -0.25
N CYS A 377 -14.53 24.44 -0.38
CA CYS A 377 -15.21 23.80 0.75
C CYS A 377 -14.35 22.71 1.42
N ARG A 378 -13.62 21.95 0.64
CA ARG A 378 -12.72 20.92 1.15
C ARG A 378 -11.50 21.49 1.86
N LEU A 379 -10.98 22.63 1.40
CA LEU A 379 -9.89 23.35 2.10
C LEU A 379 -10.36 23.94 3.44
N ILE A 380 -11.60 24.43 3.52
CA ILE A 380 -12.20 24.91 4.78
C ILE A 380 -12.21 23.79 5.83
N ALA A 381 -12.52 22.56 5.42
CA ALA A 381 -12.52 21.41 6.31
C ALA A 381 -11.16 20.69 6.39
N ARG A 382 -10.11 21.32 5.90
CA ARG A 382 -8.75 20.77 5.94
C ARG A 382 -8.61 19.36 5.35
N PHE A 383 -9.30 19.08 4.22
CA PHE A 383 -9.01 17.83 3.46
C PHE A 383 -7.65 17.92 2.74
N TRP A 384 -7.12 19.12 2.61
CA TRP A 384 -5.76 19.45 2.20
C TRP A 384 -5.31 20.70 2.95
N ASP A 385 -4.04 20.82 3.22
CA ASP A 385 -3.45 22.07 3.69
C ASP A 385 -3.27 23.04 2.52
N VAL A 386 -3.53 24.33 2.76
CA VAL A 386 -3.29 25.38 1.77
C VAL A 386 -1.80 25.59 1.56
N GLN A 387 -1.40 25.97 0.33
CA GLN A 387 0.01 26.21 -0.01
C GLN A 387 0.48 27.59 0.47
N SER A 388 -0.41 28.57 0.50
CA SER A 388 -0.17 29.87 1.11
C SER A 388 -1.47 30.42 1.70
N GLY A 389 -1.36 31.40 2.59
CA GLY A 389 -2.49 31.97 3.31
C GLY A 389 -2.92 31.12 4.52
N THR A 390 -4.06 31.48 5.11
CA THR A 390 -4.59 30.80 6.29
C THR A 390 -6.08 30.55 6.16
N VAL A 391 -6.53 29.40 6.67
CA VAL A 391 -7.94 29.05 6.89
C VAL A 391 -8.16 29.00 8.39
N ARG A 392 -9.14 29.75 8.90
CA ARG A 392 -9.42 29.83 10.32
C ARG A 392 -10.83 29.38 10.64
N LEU A 393 -10.96 28.66 11.73
CA LEU A 393 -12.20 28.37 12.43
C LEU A 393 -12.10 28.99 13.83
N ASP A 394 -13.03 29.86 14.22
CA ASP A 394 -12.99 30.59 15.50
C ASP A 394 -11.64 31.31 15.73
N GLN A 395 -11.17 32.08 14.75
CA GLN A 395 -9.89 32.82 14.75
C GLN A 395 -8.61 31.99 14.81
N LYS A 396 -8.70 30.67 15.07
CA LYS A 396 -7.56 29.73 15.11
C LYS A 396 -7.37 29.08 13.73
N ASP A 397 -6.11 28.95 13.30
CA ASP A 397 -5.78 28.25 12.04
C ASP A 397 -6.22 26.77 12.12
N VAL A 398 -6.86 26.26 11.08
CA VAL A 398 -7.30 24.86 11.05
C VAL A 398 -6.13 23.86 11.15
N ARG A 399 -4.91 24.31 10.85
CA ARG A 399 -3.69 23.48 10.99
C ARG A 399 -3.27 23.27 12.44
N ASP A 400 -3.68 24.16 13.34
CA ASP A 400 -3.34 24.08 14.77
C ASP A 400 -4.30 23.16 15.56
N TYR A 401 -5.39 22.72 14.93
CA TYR A 401 -6.31 21.71 15.51
C TYR A 401 -5.77 20.30 15.31
N SER A 402 -6.00 19.43 16.30
CA SER A 402 -5.97 18.00 15.98
C SER A 402 -7.06 17.67 14.96
N ILE A 403 -6.80 16.74 14.04
CA ILE A 403 -7.77 16.40 12.97
C ILE A 403 -9.09 15.95 13.57
N ASP A 404 -9.06 15.14 14.64
CA ASP A 404 -10.29 14.63 15.26
C ASP A 404 -11.12 15.79 15.84
N ALA A 405 -10.50 16.72 16.59
CA ALA A 405 -11.20 17.89 17.13
C ALA A 405 -11.71 18.84 16.03
N LEU A 406 -10.97 19.00 14.94
CA LEU A 406 -11.44 19.78 13.80
C LEU A 406 -12.65 19.13 13.13
N MET A 407 -12.56 17.80 12.87
CA MET A 407 -13.63 17.06 12.20
C MET A 407 -14.91 16.97 13.02
N GLU A 408 -14.89 17.05 14.34
CA GLU A 408 -16.08 17.16 15.19
C GLU A 408 -16.95 18.37 14.81
N ASN A 409 -16.35 19.45 14.29
CA ASN A 409 -17.05 20.67 13.92
C ASN A 409 -17.71 20.61 12.54
N PHE A 410 -17.45 19.60 11.71
CA PHE A 410 -17.97 19.52 10.34
C PHE A 410 -18.83 18.29 10.11
N SER A 411 -20.00 18.46 9.48
CA SER A 411 -20.76 17.38 8.85
C SER A 411 -20.81 17.59 7.34
N PHE A 412 -20.73 16.49 6.58
CA PHE A 412 -20.69 16.51 5.12
C PHE A 412 -21.88 15.76 4.54
N VAL A 413 -22.49 16.35 3.52
CA VAL A 413 -23.37 15.66 2.60
C VAL A 413 -22.76 15.76 1.21
N PHE A 414 -22.10 14.68 0.77
CA PHE A 414 -21.40 14.64 -0.49
C PHE A 414 -22.34 14.46 -1.68
N GLN A 415 -21.92 14.90 -2.86
CA GLN A 415 -22.61 14.69 -4.13
C GLN A 415 -22.79 13.19 -4.44
N SER A 416 -21.74 12.41 -4.23
CA SER A 416 -21.73 10.95 -4.39
C SER A 416 -21.74 10.30 -3.01
N VAL A 417 -22.89 9.75 -2.63
CA VAL A 417 -23.05 9.11 -1.32
C VAL A 417 -22.44 7.72 -1.34
N TYR A 418 -21.52 7.46 -0.41
CA TYR A 418 -21.00 6.13 -0.13
C TYR A 418 -21.71 5.51 1.08
N LEU A 419 -22.27 4.32 0.89
CA LEU A 419 -22.84 3.50 1.97
C LEU A 419 -21.99 2.24 2.13
N PHE A 420 -21.70 1.91 3.38
CA PHE A 420 -20.94 0.71 3.72
C PHE A 420 -21.83 -0.54 3.59
N HIS A 421 -21.20 -1.67 3.29
CA HIS A 421 -21.86 -2.97 3.31
C HIS A 421 -22.13 -3.37 4.77
N ASP A 422 -23.24 -2.85 5.30
CA ASP A 422 -23.69 -3.00 6.68
C ASP A 422 -25.19 -2.71 6.75
N THR A 423 -25.81 -2.84 7.91
CA THR A 423 -27.21 -2.52 8.11
C THR A 423 -27.50 -1.02 7.86
N VAL A 424 -28.74 -0.69 7.55
CA VAL A 424 -29.19 0.71 7.44
C VAL A 424 -28.92 1.45 8.77
N ALA A 425 -29.26 0.81 9.89
CA ALA A 425 -29.00 1.38 11.23
C ALA A 425 -27.54 1.74 11.44
N ASN A 426 -26.60 0.84 11.11
CA ASN A 426 -25.17 1.08 11.27
C ASN A 426 -24.66 2.16 10.31
N ASN A 427 -25.19 2.23 9.09
CA ASN A 427 -24.88 3.30 8.17
C ASN A 427 -25.31 4.69 8.69
N ILE A 428 -26.42 4.81 9.39
CA ILE A 428 -26.85 6.06 10.04
C ILE A 428 -25.99 6.32 11.29
N ARG A 429 -25.79 5.29 12.12
CA ARG A 429 -24.97 5.33 13.35
C ARG A 429 -23.51 5.72 13.10
N PHE A 430 -23.03 5.63 11.86
CA PHE A 430 -21.68 6.07 11.48
C PHE A 430 -21.40 7.54 11.88
N GLY A 431 -22.41 8.40 11.98
CA GLY A 431 -22.27 9.77 12.49
C GLY A 431 -21.99 9.86 14.00
N LYS A 432 -22.47 8.87 14.79
CA LYS A 432 -22.30 8.76 16.24
C LYS A 432 -22.36 7.27 16.63
N PRO A 433 -21.22 6.56 16.69
CA PRO A 433 -21.18 5.10 16.88
C PRO A 433 -21.91 4.58 18.12
N GLU A 434 -21.92 5.35 19.22
CA GLU A 434 -22.55 4.98 20.49
C GLU A 434 -24.05 5.32 20.56
N ALA A 435 -24.66 5.76 19.44
CA ALA A 435 -26.07 6.16 19.43
C ALA A 435 -27.02 4.98 19.66
N SER A 436 -28.06 5.21 20.46
CA SER A 436 -29.13 4.24 20.67
C SER A 436 -29.99 4.06 19.42
N MET A 437 -30.81 3.00 19.40
CA MET A 437 -31.72 2.78 18.26
C MET A 437 -32.80 3.85 18.18
N GLU A 438 -33.24 4.39 19.31
CA GLU A 438 -34.19 5.50 19.38
C GLU A 438 -33.62 6.76 18.74
N GLU A 439 -32.33 7.08 18.97
CA GLU A 439 -31.63 8.20 18.34
C GLU A 439 -31.50 7.99 16.82
N VAL A 440 -31.20 6.76 16.38
CA VAL A 440 -31.14 6.41 14.94
C VAL A 440 -32.50 6.63 14.27
N ILE A 441 -33.59 6.15 14.89
CA ILE A 441 -34.95 6.34 14.37
C ILE A 441 -35.33 7.82 14.35
N ALA A 442 -34.96 8.60 15.38
CA ALA A 442 -35.21 10.03 15.42
C ALA A 442 -34.49 10.78 14.28
N ALA A 443 -33.23 10.49 14.04
CA ALA A 443 -32.46 11.06 12.93
C ALA A 443 -33.05 10.64 11.57
N ALA A 444 -33.46 9.39 11.41
CA ALA A 444 -34.09 8.89 10.20
C ALA A 444 -35.45 9.60 9.90
N LYS A 445 -36.24 9.89 10.93
CA LYS A 445 -37.47 10.66 10.79
C LYS A 445 -37.22 12.10 10.34
N GLN A 446 -36.21 12.76 10.94
CA GLN A 446 -35.81 14.11 10.55
C GLN A 446 -35.25 14.17 9.13
N ALA A 447 -34.60 13.11 8.69
CA ALA A 447 -34.07 12.98 7.32
C ALA A 447 -35.12 12.45 6.31
N CYS A 448 -36.40 12.31 6.68
CA CYS A 448 -37.48 11.76 5.84
C CYS A 448 -37.13 10.38 5.24
N CYS A 449 -36.39 9.54 5.97
CA CYS A 449 -36.01 8.20 5.50
C CYS A 449 -36.65 7.06 6.31
N HIS A 450 -37.36 7.34 7.40
CA HIS A 450 -38.00 6.34 8.25
C HIS A 450 -38.99 5.45 7.49
N ASP A 451 -39.87 6.03 6.68
CA ASP A 451 -40.95 5.31 6.03
C ASP A 451 -40.44 4.32 5.00
N PHE A 452 -39.49 4.71 4.14
CA PHE A 452 -38.93 3.76 3.19
C PHE A 452 -38.05 2.70 3.87
N ILE A 453 -37.34 3.04 4.98
CA ILE A 453 -36.54 2.06 5.74
C ILE A 453 -37.47 0.99 6.33
N THR A 454 -38.57 1.38 6.94
CA THR A 454 -39.56 0.43 7.54
C THR A 454 -40.28 -0.42 6.48
N ALA A 455 -40.32 0.02 5.23
CA ALA A 455 -40.84 -0.75 4.10
C ALA A 455 -39.83 -1.80 3.55
N LEU A 456 -38.58 -1.74 3.94
CA LEU A 456 -37.56 -2.76 3.57
C LEU A 456 -37.86 -4.09 4.30
N PRO A 457 -37.45 -5.25 3.75
CA PRO A 457 -37.78 -6.57 4.31
C PRO A 457 -37.40 -6.75 5.78
N GLU A 458 -36.26 -6.20 6.21
CA GLU A 458 -35.75 -6.28 7.59
C GLU A 458 -35.69 -4.90 8.25
N GLY A 459 -36.34 -3.89 7.66
CA GLY A 459 -36.36 -2.52 8.19
C GLY A 459 -34.95 -1.95 8.38
N TYR A 460 -34.64 -1.48 9.58
CA TYR A 460 -33.33 -0.92 9.94
C TYR A 460 -32.20 -1.94 9.95
N ASP A 461 -32.49 -3.23 10.09
CA ASP A 461 -31.51 -4.31 10.07
C ASP A 461 -31.21 -4.81 8.65
N THR A 462 -31.89 -4.28 7.64
CA THR A 462 -31.61 -4.60 6.24
C THR A 462 -30.17 -4.26 5.90
N VAL A 463 -29.42 -5.26 5.44
CA VAL A 463 -28.03 -5.09 5.01
C VAL A 463 -28.01 -4.47 3.61
N ILE A 464 -27.35 -3.33 3.50
CA ILE A 464 -27.19 -2.60 2.24
C ILE A 464 -26.02 -3.25 1.47
N GLY A 465 -26.25 -3.59 0.20
CA GLY A 465 -25.19 -4.04 -0.69
C GLY A 465 -24.11 -2.97 -0.92
N GLU A 466 -22.99 -3.38 -1.53
CA GLU A 466 -21.90 -2.44 -1.83
C GLU A 466 -22.40 -1.17 -2.52
N ASN A 467 -21.98 -0.02 -2.00
CA ASN A 467 -22.36 1.31 -2.50
C ASN A 467 -23.88 1.60 -2.52
N GLY A 468 -24.69 0.86 -1.77
CA GLY A 468 -26.13 1.05 -1.74
C GLY A 468 -26.85 0.62 -3.03
N ALA A 469 -26.35 -0.42 -3.70
CA ALA A 469 -26.85 -0.87 -5.02
C ALA A 469 -28.35 -1.19 -5.05
N SER A 470 -28.96 -1.48 -3.90
CA SER A 470 -30.38 -1.78 -3.74
C SER A 470 -31.26 -0.55 -3.49
N LEU A 471 -30.67 0.65 -3.32
CA LEU A 471 -31.38 1.89 -2.99
C LEU A 471 -31.36 2.88 -4.15
N SER A 472 -32.44 3.66 -4.29
CA SER A 472 -32.48 4.79 -5.22
C SER A 472 -31.50 5.90 -4.83
N GLY A 473 -31.16 6.80 -5.76
CA GLY A 473 -30.28 7.92 -5.49
C GLY A 473 -30.79 8.83 -4.36
N GLY A 474 -32.09 9.08 -4.31
CA GLY A 474 -32.73 9.89 -3.27
C GLY A 474 -32.70 9.23 -1.89
N GLU A 475 -32.92 7.92 -1.81
CA GLU A 475 -32.84 7.15 -0.56
C GLU A 475 -31.43 7.16 0.02
N ARG A 476 -30.41 6.91 -0.82
CA ARG A 476 -29.00 7.02 -0.39
C ARG A 476 -28.69 8.42 0.15
N GLN A 477 -29.17 9.46 -0.54
CA GLN A 477 -28.93 10.85 -0.12
C GLN A 477 -29.58 11.14 1.24
N ARG A 478 -30.83 10.68 1.49
CA ARG A 478 -31.51 10.85 2.78
C ARG A 478 -30.82 10.09 3.90
N ILE A 479 -30.28 8.89 3.67
CA ILE A 479 -29.45 8.19 4.66
C ILE A 479 -28.18 8.99 4.97
N SER A 480 -27.54 9.61 3.97
CA SER A 480 -26.38 10.49 4.19
C SER A 480 -26.74 11.71 5.04
N ILE A 481 -27.92 12.28 4.83
CA ILE A 481 -28.45 13.39 5.65
C ILE A 481 -28.74 12.91 7.08
N ALA A 482 -29.35 11.72 7.26
CA ALA A 482 -29.57 11.13 8.58
C ALA A 482 -28.24 10.92 9.34
N ARG A 483 -27.18 10.50 8.65
CA ARG A 483 -25.81 10.40 9.18
C ARG A 483 -25.28 11.76 9.63
N ALA A 484 -25.50 12.81 8.84
CA ALA A 484 -25.09 14.17 9.19
C ALA A 484 -25.90 14.76 10.36
N ILE A 485 -27.21 14.49 10.45
CA ILE A 485 -28.07 14.86 11.58
C ILE A 485 -27.60 14.13 12.85
N MET A 486 -27.30 12.84 12.75
CA MET A 486 -26.81 12.02 13.88
C MET A 486 -25.50 12.58 14.45
N LYS A 487 -24.59 13.06 13.60
CA LYS A 487 -23.34 13.68 14.02
C LYS A 487 -23.55 15.02 14.72
N ASP A 488 -24.57 15.76 14.34
CA ASP A 488 -24.99 17.06 14.90
C ASP A 488 -23.88 18.14 14.94
N ALA A 489 -22.99 18.15 13.96
CA ALA A 489 -21.91 19.14 13.91
C ALA A 489 -22.43 20.56 13.66
N PRO A 490 -21.76 21.63 14.19
CA PRO A 490 -22.18 23.03 14.05
C PRO A 490 -22.00 23.61 12.64
N VAL A 491 -21.10 23.04 11.83
CA VAL A 491 -20.85 23.46 10.45
C VAL A 491 -21.26 22.36 9.49
N ILE A 492 -22.15 22.66 8.55
CA ILE A 492 -22.66 21.71 7.53
C ILE A 492 -22.09 22.09 6.17
N ILE A 493 -21.50 21.13 5.48
CA ILE A 493 -21.04 21.28 4.09
C ILE A 493 -21.91 20.42 3.18
N LEU A 494 -22.63 21.09 2.26
CA LEU A 494 -23.50 20.46 1.28
C LEU A 494 -22.85 20.56 -0.11
N ASP A 495 -22.37 19.44 -0.65
CA ASP A 495 -21.80 19.39 -2.01
C ASP A 495 -22.84 18.81 -2.97
N GLU A 496 -23.53 19.69 -3.71
CA GLU A 496 -24.57 19.32 -4.70
C GLU A 496 -25.62 18.30 -4.19
N ALA A 497 -25.98 18.39 -2.93
CA ALA A 497 -26.83 17.41 -2.23
C ALA A 497 -28.18 17.09 -2.90
N THR A 498 -28.62 17.92 -3.87
CA THR A 498 -29.89 17.76 -4.61
C THR A 498 -29.69 17.37 -6.08
N ALA A 499 -28.46 17.11 -6.54
CA ALA A 499 -28.24 16.64 -7.91
C ALA A 499 -28.72 15.19 -8.08
N ASN A 500 -29.27 14.85 -9.24
CA ASN A 500 -29.69 13.49 -9.61
C ASN A 500 -30.81 12.86 -8.74
N VAL A 501 -31.69 13.69 -8.17
CA VAL A 501 -32.88 13.21 -7.43
C VAL A 501 -34.16 13.45 -8.24
N ASP A 502 -34.98 12.43 -8.33
CA ASP A 502 -36.26 12.48 -9.02
C ASP A 502 -37.19 13.56 -8.40
N PRO A 503 -38.04 14.24 -9.20
CA PRO A 503 -38.93 15.31 -8.72
C PRO A 503 -39.82 14.88 -7.55
N GLU A 504 -40.25 13.61 -7.51
CA GLU A 504 -41.08 13.04 -6.44
C GLU A 504 -40.36 13.04 -5.09
N ASN A 505 -39.07 12.76 -5.08
CA ASN A 505 -38.24 12.73 -3.88
C ASN A 505 -37.64 14.11 -3.49
N GLU A 506 -37.82 15.14 -4.35
CA GLU A 506 -37.21 16.47 -4.13
C GLU A 506 -37.78 17.16 -2.87
N LYS A 507 -39.08 17.00 -2.62
CA LYS A 507 -39.75 17.62 -1.47
C LYS A 507 -39.20 17.08 -0.15
N GLU A 508 -39.19 15.77 0.01
CA GLU A 508 -38.68 15.10 1.21
C GLU A 508 -37.18 15.40 1.44
N LEU A 509 -36.40 15.44 0.37
CA LEU A 509 -34.99 15.80 0.44
C LEU A 509 -34.78 17.25 0.92
N MET A 510 -35.58 18.18 0.45
CA MET A 510 -35.55 19.59 0.88
C MET A 510 -35.98 19.76 2.33
N GLU A 511 -36.99 19.00 2.80
CA GLU A 511 -37.40 18.96 4.20
C GLU A 511 -36.27 18.41 5.10
N ALA A 512 -35.58 17.33 4.68
CA ALA A 512 -34.43 16.75 5.37
C ALA A 512 -33.26 17.75 5.45
N ILE A 513 -32.94 18.46 4.36
CA ILE A 513 -31.90 19.50 4.34
C ILE A 513 -32.28 20.66 5.27
N ALA A 514 -33.54 21.09 5.27
CA ALA A 514 -34.02 22.16 6.16
C ALA A 514 -33.90 21.75 7.65
N ALA A 515 -34.19 20.51 7.99
CA ALA A 515 -33.99 19.98 9.34
C ALA A 515 -32.50 19.96 9.72
N LEU A 516 -31.62 19.47 8.84
CA LEU A 516 -30.15 19.40 9.07
C LEU A 516 -29.52 20.80 9.26
N THR A 517 -29.98 21.80 8.52
CA THR A 517 -29.34 23.13 8.45
C THR A 517 -29.89 24.13 9.47
N LYS A 518 -30.87 23.73 10.27
CA LYS A 518 -31.48 24.62 11.27
C LYS A 518 -30.46 25.06 12.31
N GLU A 519 -30.32 26.38 12.50
CA GLU A 519 -29.40 27.00 13.48
C GLU A 519 -27.91 26.65 13.30
N LYS A 520 -27.50 26.20 12.11
CA LYS A 520 -26.13 25.79 11.79
C LYS A 520 -25.45 26.82 10.88
N THR A 521 -24.11 26.79 10.86
CA THR A 521 -23.32 27.44 9.80
C THR A 521 -23.33 26.51 8.58
N VAL A 522 -23.80 27.01 7.43
CA VAL A 522 -24.02 26.18 6.25
C VAL A 522 -23.18 26.64 5.08
N LEU A 523 -22.35 25.77 4.55
CA LEU A 523 -21.60 25.96 3.31
C LEU A 523 -22.25 25.10 2.23
N MET A 524 -22.74 25.71 1.15
CA MET A 524 -23.39 24.95 0.09
C MET A 524 -22.78 25.24 -1.28
N ILE A 525 -22.45 24.17 -2.00
CA ILE A 525 -22.14 24.23 -3.42
C ILE A 525 -23.44 24.03 -4.16
N ALA A 526 -23.98 25.10 -4.72
CA ALA A 526 -25.33 25.09 -5.23
C ALA A 526 -25.39 25.15 -6.76
N HIS A 527 -26.08 24.17 -7.33
CA HIS A 527 -26.47 24.14 -8.73
C HIS A 527 -27.96 24.44 -8.93
N ARG A 528 -28.77 24.48 -7.87
CA ARG A 528 -30.22 24.80 -7.93
C ARG A 528 -30.50 26.22 -7.44
N LEU A 529 -31.22 26.98 -8.24
CA LEU A 529 -31.49 28.38 -7.99
C LEU A 529 -32.31 28.60 -6.69
N LYS A 530 -33.22 27.70 -6.33
CA LYS A 530 -34.01 27.76 -5.10
C LYS A 530 -33.11 27.78 -3.84
N THR A 531 -32.12 26.94 -3.80
CA THR A 531 -31.18 26.81 -2.67
C THR A 531 -30.27 28.03 -2.56
N VAL A 532 -29.80 28.55 -3.72
CA VAL A 532 -28.97 29.76 -3.77
C VAL A 532 -29.68 30.99 -3.26
N ARG A 533 -30.97 31.16 -3.63
CA ARG A 533 -31.78 32.33 -3.22
C ARG A 533 -31.97 32.46 -1.72
N ALA A 534 -32.03 31.34 -1.01
CA ALA A 534 -32.23 31.30 0.43
C ALA A 534 -30.92 31.59 1.23
N ALA A 535 -29.76 31.58 0.58
CA ALA A 535 -28.48 31.84 1.23
C ALA A 535 -28.36 33.30 1.65
N LYS A 536 -27.89 33.52 2.89
CA LYS A 536 -27.61 34.87 3.41
C LYS A 536 -26.43 35.53 2.70
N GLN A 537 -25.51 34.75 2.19
CA GLN A 537 -24.34 35.23 1.49
C GLN A 537 -24.03 34.32 0.28
N ILE A 538 -23.74 34.92 -0.86
CA ILE A 538 -23.38 34.22 -2.09
C ILE A 538 -21.98 34.64 -2.52
N PHE A 539 -21.12 33.66 -2.76
CA PHE A 539 -19.80 33.83 -3.32
C PHE A 539 -19.75 33.26 -4.74
N VAL A 540 -19.48 34.13 -5.71
CA VAL A 540 -19.31 33.71 -7.10
C VAL A 540 -17.85 33.40 -7.34
N VAL A 541 -17.55 32.11 -7.58
CA VAL A 541 -16.19 31.64 -7.84
C VAL A 541 -15.96 31.53 -9.33
N ASP A 542 -14.95 32.21 -9.85
CA ASP A 542 -14.49 32.11 -11.23
C ASP A 542 -12.97 31.99 -11.28
N ARG A 543 -12.48 30.98 -12.00
CA ARG A 543 -11.04 30.72 -12.20
C ARG A 543 -10.23 30.77 -10.89
N GLY A 544 -10.77 30.18 -9.85
CA GLY A 544 -10.09 30.10 -8.55
C GLY A 544 -10.13 31.36 -7.70
N ARG A 545 -10.87 32.40 -8.09
CA ARG A 545 -11.00 33.68 -7.37
C ARG A 545 -12.47 33.98 -7.02
N ILE A 546 -12.72 34.79 -6.01
CA ILE A 546 -14.03 35.34 -5.71
C ILE A 546 -14.28 36.53 -6.65
N ALA A 547 -15.09 36.30 -7.68
CA ALA A 547 -15.41 37.31 -8.69
C ALA A 547 -16.48 38.30 -8.21
N GLN A 548 -17.51 37.82 -7.47
CA GLN A 548 -18.59 38.62 -6.91
C GLN A 548 -18.99 38.06 -5.54
N ARG A 549 -19.50 38.89 -4.66
CA ARG A 549 -20.06 38.51 -3.35
C ARG A 549 -21.24 39.41 -3.00
N GLY A 550 -22.26 38.87 -2.36
CA GLY A 550 -23.46 39.64 -1.94
C GLY A 550 -24.65 38.73 -1.69
N THR A 551 -25.81 39.32 -1.51
CA THR A 551 -27.10 38.65 -1.46
C THR A 551 -27.64 38.38 -2.87
N HIS A 552 -28.69 37.56 -2.99
CA HIS A 552 -29.37 37.30 -4.27
C HIS A 552 -29.81 38.58 -4.96
N GLU A 553 -30.41 39.52 -4.21
CA GLU A 553 -30.95 40.77 -4.76
C GLU A 553 -29.85 41.72 -5.20
N GLU A 554 -28.76 41.86 -4.43
CA GLU A 554 -27.61 42.70 -4.76
C GLU A 554 -26.94 42.21 -6.05
N LEU A 555 -26.63 40.92 -6.14
CA LEU A 555 -25.97 40.32 -7.28
C LEU A 555 -26.82 40.28 -8.56
N LEU A 556 -28.13 40.33 -8.47
CA LEU A 556 -29.02 40.48 -9.64
C LEU A 556 -29.01 41.89 -10.23
N ARG A 557 -28.74 42.91 -9.40
CA ARG A 557 -28.65 44.33 -9.85
C ARG A 557 -27.32 44.60 -10.58
N GLU A 558 -26.29 43.81 -10.30
CA GLU A 558 -24.99 43.93 -10.94
C GLU A 558 -24.99 43.16 -12.26
N ASP A 559 -24.39 43.74 -13.30
CA ASP A 559 -24.10 42.97 -14.53
C ASP A 559 -22.84 42.12 -14.31
N GLY A 560 -23.06 40.80 -14.16
CA GLY A 560 -22.00 39.88 -13.80
C GLY A 560 -22.29 38.41 -14.05
N ILE A 561 -21.38 37.57 -13.57
CA ILE A 561 -21.47 36.10 -13.73
C ILE A 561 -22.74 35.57 -13.07
N TYR A 562 -23.12 36.09 -11.90
CA TYR A 562 -24.30 35.64 -11.17
C TYR A 562 -25.61 35.89 -11.94
N ARG A 563 -25.80 37.11 -12.46
CA ARG A 563 -26.98 37.46 -13.25
C ARG A 563 -27.10 36.55 -14.47
N ARG A 564 -26.00 36.37 -15.23
CA ARG A 564 -26.00 35.48 -16.39
C ARG A 564 -26.32 34.03 -16.00
N PHE A 565 -25.82 33.55 -14.85
CA PHE A 565 -26.13 32.22 -14.31
C PHE A 565 -27.65 32.08 -14.03
N VAL A 566 -28.25 33.08 -13.38
CA VAL A 566 -29.70 33.09 -13.07
C VAL A 566 -30.54 33.15 -14.33
N GLU A 567 -30.20 34.02 -15.29
CA GLU A 567 -30.91 34.17 -16.58
C GLU A 567 -30.83 32.89 -17.41
N ALA A 568 -29.66 32.25 -17.50
CA ALA A 568 -29.50 30.98 -18.21
C ALA A 568 -30.36 29.87 -17.59
N ARG A 569 -30.45 29.80 -16.26
CA ARG A 569 -31.29 28.85 -15.55
C ARG A 569 -32.78 29.10 -15.70
N ASN A 570 -33.19 30.35 -15.67
CA ASN A 570 -34.60 30.73 -15.91
C ASN A 570 -35.04 30.41 -17.34
N LYS A 571 -34.15 30.64 -18.33
CA LYS A 571 -34.40 30.22 -19.72
C LYS A 571 -34.54 28.70 -19.86
N ALA A 572 -33.68 27.94 -19.18
CA ALA A 572 -33.75 26.47 -19.19
C ALA A 572 -35.08 25.95 -18.56
N LEU A 573 -35.57 26.60 -17.50
CA LEU A 573 -36.84 26.26 -16.86
C LEU A 573 -38.06 26.66 -17.71
N SER A 574 -37.94 27.69 -18.55
CA SER A 574 -39.01 28.14 -19.45
C SER A 574 -39.08 27.33 -20.77
N TRP A 575 -38.11 26.52 -21.08
CA TRP A 575 -38.16 25.55 -22.17
C TRP A 575 -39.09 24.40 -21.75
N LYS A 576 -40.35 24.56 -22.02
CA LYS A 576 -41.32 23.44 -22.06
C LYS A 576 -41.15 22.77 -23.42
N VAL A 577 -40.70 21.52 -23.41
CA VAL A 577 -40.77 20.62 -24.56
C VAL A 577 -42.22 20.27 -24.81
#